data_70ed2d2eab147fc1ae605e0ee591e9b9
#
_entry.id   70ed2d2eab147fc1ae605e0ee591e9b9
#
_cell.length_a   1.000
_cell.length_b   1.000
_cell.length_c   1.000
_cell.angle_alpha   90.00
_cell.angle_beta   90.00
_cell.angle_gamma   90.00
#
_symmetry.space_group_name_H-M   'P 1'
#
loop_
_entity.id
_entity.type
_entity.pdbx_description
1 polymer ?
#
loop_
_entity_poly.entity_id
_entity_poly.type
_entity_poly.pdbx_seq_one_letter_code
_entity_poly.pdbx_strand_id
1 'polypeptide(L)'
;MKIQSTIRSQARIALLACLFAAGCHAPGPVAPPADGVVLWIGEQRKAVHDGDVSAKVRLAELARRPHLYGIGPLEGLTGEITVVDGRATISTVQGSTFRTHASLDHGAAFFVWTHAADWKSVPLPNSVRTLEQLEAYLPEAARSAGLDDSAPMAFRVEGEVQSLAYHVLSPPEHTPPTFADHEKSKIRSSLAAQTVRMVGFHSTEHRGIFTPGASDVHVHFVTADERFAGHVEGFTLAPGATLLLGVPKR
;
A
#
# COMPACT_ATOMS: atom_id res chain seq x y z
N MET A 1 -88.04 26.60 -42.69
CA MET A 1 -87.40 25.45 -41.99
C MET A 1 -85.90 25.64 -42.16
N LYS A 2 -85.23 26.24 -41.15
CA LYS A 2 -83.78 26.62 -41.19
C LYS A 2 -82.95 25.54 -40.54
N ILE A 3 -82.00 25.01 -41.25
CA ILE A 3 -81.01 24.09 -40.74
C ILE A 3 -79.74 24.90 -40.43
N GLN A 4 -79.37 25.00 -39.16
CA GLN A 4 -78.13 25.58 -38.74
C GLN A 4 -77.02 24.46 -38.71
N SER A 5 -75.98 24.69 -39.47
CA SER A 5 -74.76 23.85 -39.46
C SER A 5 -73.75 24.40 -38.42
N THR A 6 -73.46 23.61 -37.41
CA THR A 6 -72.50 23.96 -36.36
C THR A 6 -71.12 23.49 -36.82
N ILE A 7 -70.22 24.44 -37.06
CA ILE A 7 -68.81 24.16 -37.33
C ILE A 7 -68.10 23.96 -36.01
N ARG A 8 -67.57 22.70 -35.77
CA ARG A 8 -66.69 22.37 -34.67
C ARG A 8 -65.25 22.68 -35.08
N SER A 9 -64.71 23.70 -34.44
CA SER A 9 -63.27 23.99 -34.48
C SER A 9 -62.51 22.99 -33.67
N GLN A 10 -61.66 22.23 -34.31
CA GLN A 10 -60.68 21.34 -33.62
C GLN A 10 -59.37 22.11 -33.38
N ALA A 11 -59.12 22.48 -32.14
CA ALA A 11 -57.84 23.01 -31.73
C ALA A 11 -56.82 21.83 -31.65
N ARG A 12 -55.83 21.86 -32.51
CA ARG A 12 -54.66 20.93 -32.44
C ARG A 12 -53.69 21.47 -31.39
N ILE A 13 -53.64 20.81 -30.26
CA ILE A 13 -52.61 21.03 -29.26
C ILE A 13 -51.34 20.31 -29.74
N ALA A 14 -50.32 21.06 -30.16
CA ALA A 14 -48.98 20.55 -30.44
C ALA A 14 -48.26 20.32 -29.12
N LEU A 15 -48.12 19.08 -28.74
CA LEU A 15 -47.33 18.67 -27.57
C LEU A 15 -45.83 18.73 -27.94
N LEU A 16 -45.13 19.76 -27.50
CA LEU A 16 -43.68 19.90 -27.67
C LEU A 16 -43.00 19.04 -26.64
N ALA A 17 -42.56 17.82 -27.00
CA ALA A 17 -41.77 16.96 -26.15
C ALA A 17 -40.33 17.45 -26.11
N CYS A 18 -39.96 18.16 -25.06
CA CYS A 18 -38.56 18.49 -24.74
C CYS A 18 -37.89 17.22 -24.28
N LEU A 19 -37.11 16.55 -25.14
CA LEU A 19 -36.16 15.52 -24.78
C LEU A 19 -34.99 16.14 -24.04
N PHE A 20 -35.03 16.13 -22.71
CA PHE A 20 -33.84 16.34 -21.89
C PHE A 20 -32.91 15.13 -22.06
N ALA A 21 -31.93 15.24 -22.95
CA ALA A 21 -30.79 14.31 -22.95
C ALA A 21 -29.96 14.59 -21.70
N ALA A 22 -30.23 13.87 -20.62
CA ALA A 22 -29.34 13.80 -19.48
C ALA A 22 -28.04 13.11 -19.94
N GLY A 23 -27.10 13.92 -20.41
CA GLY A 23 -25.75 13.43 -20.69
C GLY A 23 -25.12 12.93 -19.38
N CYS A 24 -25.10 11.60 -19.18
CA CYS A 24 -24.23 11.00 -18.19
C CYS A 24 -22.79 11.30 -18.63
N HIS A 25 -22.20 12.37 -18.08
CA HIS A 25 -20.76 12.57 -18.12
C HIS A 25 -20.16 11.46 -17.25
N ALA A 26 -19.65 10.43 -17.88
CA ALA A 26 -18.72 9.53 -17.19
C ALA A 26 -17.56 10.42 -16.69
N PRO A 27 -17.16 10.31 -15.42
CA PRO A 27 -16.00 11.04 -14.94
C PRO A 27 -14.84 10.68 -15.86
N GLY A 28 -14.18 11.71 -16.42
CA GLY A 28 -13.01 11.52 -17.26
C GLY A 28 -11.94 10.71 -16.49
N PRO A 29 -11.02 10.03 -17.18
CA PRO A 29 -9.97 9.27 -16.51
C PRO A 29 -9.23 10.20 -15.56
N VAL A 30 -9.26 9.87 -14.27
CA VAL A 30 -8.48 10.57 -13.25
C VAL A 30 -7.01 10.44 -13.68
N ALA A 31 -6.32 11.57 -13.83
CA ALA A 31 -4.90 11.55 -14.17
C ALA A 31 -4.16 10.66 -13.16
N PRO A 32 -3.25 9.77 -13.62
CA PRO A 32 -2.50 8.96 -12.70
C PRO A 32 -1.72 9.88 -11.75
N PRO A 33 -1.60 9.50 -10.45
CA PRO A 33 -0.82 10.29 -9.50
C PRO A 33 0.62 10.44 -9.99
N ALA A 34 1.26 11.56 -9.61
CA ALA A 34 2.64 11.83 -9.98
C ALA A 34 3.58 10.74 -9.42
N ASP A 35 4.68 10.46 -10.13
CA ASP A 35 5.70 9.52 -9.67
C ASP A 35 6.27 9.95 -8.31
N GLY A 36 6.60 8.97 -7.47
CA GLY A 36 7.20 9.18 -6.15
C GLY A 36 6.21 9.62 -5.06
N VAL A 37 4.98 9.97 -5.41
CA VAL A 37 3.94 10.29 -4.41
C VAL A 37 3.48 9.01 -3.72
N VAL A 38 3.39 9.05 -2.38
CA VAL A 38 2.86 7.94 -1.58
C VAL A 38 1.35 7.95 -1.63
N LEU A 39 0.79 6.80 -1.91
CA LEU A 39 -0.65 6.54 -2.00
C LEU A 39 -1.00 5.41 -1.06
N TRP A 40 -2.25 5.37 -0.60
CA TRP A 40 -2.75 4.28 0.23
C TRP A 40 -4.24 4.06 0.00
N ILE A 41 -4.69 2.88 0.35
CA ILE A 41 -6.10 2.51 0.34
C ILE A 41 -6.38 1.57 1.51
N GLY A 42 -7.53 1.70 2.11
CA GLY A 42 -7.86 1.02 3.36
C GLY A 42 -7.11 1.62 4.55
N GLU A 43 -7.36 1.07 5.71
CA GLU A 43 -6.73 1.52 6.97
C GLU A 43 -6.39 0.31 7.83
N GLN A 44 -5.15 0.27 8.33
CA GLN A 44 -4.71 -0.79 9.22
C GLN A 44 -5.64 -0.97 10.42
N ARG A 45 -6.03 0.15 11.07
CA ARG A 45 -6.92 0.09 12.24
C ARG A 45 -8.28 -0.54 11.93
N LYS A 46 -8.85 -0.32 10.72
CA LYS A 46 -10.11 -0.94 10.30
C LYS A 46 -9.96 -2.44 10.08
N ALA A 47 -8.85 -2.85 9.47
CA ALA A 47 -8.57 -4.28 9.29
C ALA A 47 -8.35 -4.98 10.63
N VAL A 48 -7.59 -4.34 11.54
CA VAL A 48 -7.12 -4.95 12.80
C VAL A 48 -8.15 -4.87 13.93
N HIS A 49 -8.92 -3.76 14.03
CA HIS A 49 -9.87 -3.55 15.14
C HIS A 49 -11.33 -3.75 14.74
N ASP A 50 -11.69 -3.39 13.49
CA ASP A 50 -13.08 -3.48 13.03
C ASP A 50 -13.34 -4.75 12.20
N GLY A 51 -12.30 -5.55 11.94
CA GLY A 51 -12.40 -6.79 11.17
C GLY A 51 -12.70 -6.59 9.68
N ASP A 52 -12.45 -5.37 9.13
CA ASP A 52 -12.64 -5.09 7.71
C ASP A 52 -11.44 -5.56 6.89
N VAL A 53 -11.36 -6.86 6.69
CA VAL A 53 -10.25 -7.56 6.02
C VAL A 53 -10.48 -7.85 4.55
N SER A 54 -11.57 -7.31 3.97
CA SER A 54 -11.85 -7.46 2.54
C SER A 54 -10.82 -6.74 1.67
N ALA A 55 -10.61 -7.24 0.44
CA ALA A 55 -9.72 -6.58 -0.52
C ALA A 55 -10.16 -5.14 -0.80
N LYS A 56 -9.24 -4.19 -0.64
CA LYS A 56 -9.44 -2.78 -0.99
C LYS A 56 -8.88 -2.46 -2.37
N VAL A 57 -7.92 -3.25 -2.84
CA VAL A 57 -7.28 -3.10 -4.14
C VAL A 57 -6.76 -4.45 -4.62
N ARG A 58 -6.71 -4.64 -5.94
CA ARG A 58 -6.03 -5.76 -6.59
C ARG A 58 -4.66 -5.33 -7.08
N LEU A 59 -3.62 -6.11 -6.78
CA LEU A 59 -2.24 -5.78 -7.16
C LEU A 59 -2.06 -5.63 -8.67
N ALA A 60 -2.76 -6.46 -9.46
CA ALA A 60 -2.73 -6.40 -10.92
C ALA A 60 -3.20 -5.04 -11.49
N GLU A 61 -4.06 -4.32 -10.77
CA GLU A 61 -4.52 -2.98 -11.18
C GLU A 61 -3.43 -1.95 -11.00
N LEU A 62 -2.69 -2.02 -9.88
CA LEU A 62 -1.58 -1.11 -9.56
C LEU A 62 -0.36 -1.39 -10.45
N ALA A 63 -0.07 -2.64 -10.74
CA ALA A 63 1.08 -3.08 -11.54
C ALA A 63 0.97 -2.71 -13.04
N ARG A 64 -0.13 -2.11 -13.50
CA ARG A 64 -0.25 -1.55 -14.85
C ARG A 64 0.69 -0.38 -15.10
N ARG A 65 1.17 0.27 -14.03
CA ARG A 65 2.22 1.31 -14.10
C ARG A 65 3.55 0.69 -13.67
N PRO A 66 4.66 1.08 -14.34
CA PRO A 66 6.00 0.63 -13.96
C PRO A 66 6.42 1.19 -12.59
N HIS A 67 7.50 0.65 -12.07
CA HIS A 67 8.16 1.12 -10.84
C HIS A 67 7.24 1.15 -9.62
N LEU A 68 6.37 0.14 -9.51
CA LEU A 68 5.51 -0.05 -8.33
C LEU A 68 6.36 -0.56 -7.16
N TYR A 69 6.27 0.14 -6.03
CA TYR A 69 6.75 -0.30 -4.72
C TYR A 69 5.58 -0.21 -3.74
N GLY A 70 5.39 -1.23 -2.92
CA GLY A 70 4.24 -1.22 -2.02
C GLY A 70 4.26 -2.37 -1.03
N ILE A 71 3.52 -2.20 0.07
CA ILE A 71 3.45 -3.16 1.15
C ILE A 71 2.05 -3.17 1.79
N GLY A 72 1.70 -4.30 2.38
CA GLY A 72 0.46 -4.48 3.12
C GLY A 72 0.11 -5.96 3.28
N PRO A 73 -0.92 -6.27 4.07
CA PRO A 73 -1.38 -7.64 4.23
C PRO A 73 -2.27 -8.09 3.07
N LEU A 74 -2.29 -9.38 2.83
CA LEU A 74 -3.29 -10.01 1.97
C LEU A 74 -4.72 -9.77 2.50
N GLU A 75 -5.68 -9.79 1.58
CA GLU A 75 -7.10 -9.90 1.94
C GLU A 75 -7.32 -11.06 2.92
N GLY A 76 -8.20 -10.88 3.89
CA GLY A 76 -8.43 -11.85 4.95
C GLY A 76 -7.32 -11.92 6.00
N LEU A 77 -6.30 -11.06 5.97
CA LEU A 77 -5.10 -11.09 6.82
C LEU A 77 -4.39 -12.45 6.76
N THR A 78 -4.30 -13.03 5.56
CA THR A 78 -3.81 -14.41 5.35
C THR A 78 -2.35 -14.50 4.93
N GLY A 79 -1.62 -13.39 4.97
CA GLY A 79 -0.21 -13.28 4.57
C GLY A 79 0.21 -11.83 4.36
N GLU A 80 1.42 -11.66 3.82
CA GLU A 80 2.05 -10.37 3.58
C GLU A 80 2.39 -10.17 2.11
N ILE A 81 2.31 -8.91 1.66
CA ILE A 81 2.65 -8.47 0.32
C ILE A 81 3.84 -7.54 0.40
N THR A 82 4.88 -7.83 -0.37
CA THR A 82 6.03 -6.93 -0.58
C THR A 82 6.24 -6.74 -2.07
N VAL A 83 6.12 -5.52 -2.57
CA VAL A 83 6.34 -5.19 -3.99
C VAL A 83 7.60 -4.37 -4.13
N VAL A 84 8.52 -4.85 -4.95
CA VAL A 84 9.79 -4.19 -5.29
C VAL A 84 9.88 -4.07 -6.80
N ASP A 85 9.83 -2.85 -7.32
CA ASP A 85 9.91 -2.53 -8.75
C ASP A 85 8.95 -3.37 -9.61
N GLY A 86 7.68 -3.41 -9.22
CA GLY A 86 6.62 -4.12 -9.91
C GLY A 86 6.57 -5.63 -9.66
N ARG A 87 7.59 -6.21 -9.00
CA ARG A 87 7.60 -7.62 -8.62
C ARG A 87 6.98 -7.79 -7.24
N ALA A 88 5.82 -8.41 -7.18
CA ALA A 88 5.15 -8.73 -5.93
C ALA A 88 5.61 -10.10 -5.40
N THR A 89 6.14 -10.10 -4.18
CA THR A 89 6.42 -11.31 -3.40
C THR A 89 5.33 -11.45 -2.35
N ILE A 90 4.64 -12.57 -2.39
CA ILE A 90 3.59 -12.94 -1.45
C ILE A 90 4.19 -13.90 -0.42
N SER A 91 4.02 -13.58 0.85
CA SER A 91 4.41 -14.44 1.97
C SER A 91 3.19 -14.98 2.67
N THR A 92 3.14 -16.29 2.90
CA THR A 92 2.07 -16.97 3.63
C THR A 92 2.65 -17.97 4.63
N VAL A 93 1.83 -18.40 5.58
CA VAL A 93 2.16 -19.44 6.53
C VAL A 93 1.39 -20.70 6.17
N GLN A 94 2.11 -21.82 6.04
CA GLN A 94 1.53 -23.14 5.82
C GLN A 94 2.03 -24.11 6.90
N GLY A 95 1.18 -24.40 7.88
CA GLY A 95 1.60 -25.10 9.09
C GLY A 95 2.63 -24.27 9.86
N SER A 96 3.84 -24.79 10.04
CA SER A 96 4.98 -24.10 10.67
C SER A 96 5.96 -23.50 9.65
N THR A 97 5.64 -23.51 8.35
CA THR A 97 6.57 -23.14 7.28
C THR A 97 6.12 -21.85 6.61
N PHE A 98 7.05 -20.93 6.40
CA PHE A 98 6.86 -19.76 5.56
C PHE A 98 6.99 -20.14 4.08
N ARG A 99 6.10 -19.62 3.28
CA ARG A 99 6.10 -19.81 1.83
C ARG A 99 6.11 -18.45 1.14
N THR A 100 6.99 -18.30 0.17
CA THR A 100 7.03 -17.14 -0.70
C THR A 100 6.80 -17.54 -2.15
N HIS A 101 6.09 -16.72 -2.90
CA HIS A 101 5.95 -16.86 -4.33
C HIS A 101 5.68 -15.50 -4.98
N ALA A 102 6.03 -15.36 -6.25
CA ALA A 102 5.72 -14.15 -6.99
C ALA A 102 4.31 -14.24 -7.59
N SER A 103 3.45 -13.25 -7.29
CA SER A 103 2.11 -13.17 -7.88
C SER A 103 1.55 -11.76 -7.76
N LEU A 104 0.80 -11.33 -8.78
CA LEU A 104 -0.03 -10.12 -8.77
C LEU A 104 -1.52 -10.44 -8.62
N ASP A 105 -1.88 -11.71 -8.56
CA ASP A 105 -3.28 -12.17 -8.52
C ASP A 105 -3.80 -12.24 -7.08
N HIS A 106 -3.60 -11.16 -6.32
CA HIS A 106 -4.03 -11.04 -4.94
C HIS A 106 -4.63 -9.67 -4.65
N GLY A 107 -5.52 -9.62 -3.65
CA GLY A 107 -6.03 -8.40 -3.06
C GLY A 107 -5.32 -8.07 -1.75
N ALA A 108 -5.30 -6.80 -1.40
CA ALA A 108 -4.79 -6.30 -0.13
C ALA A 108 -5.92 -5.77 0.75
N ALA A 109 -5.92 -6.08 2.05
CA ALA A 109 -6.90 -5.56 3.02
C ALA A 109 -6.69 -4.07 3.30
N PHE A 110 -5.45 -3.63 3.31
CA PHE A 110 -5.01 -2.24 3.13
C PHE A 110 -3.66 -2.27 2.42
N PHE A 111 -3.32 -1.19 1.73
CA PHE A 111 -2.08 -1.15 0.97
C PHE A 111 -1.54 0.26 0.89
N VAL A 112 -0.24 0.41 1.07
CA VAL A 112 0.50 1.65 0.82
C VAL A 112 1.49 1.42 -0.29
N TRP A 113 1.57 2.37 -1.24
CA TRP A 113 2.44 2.22 -2.41
C TRP A 113 2.89 3.54 -3.00
N THR A 114 3.87 3.45 -3.86
CA THR A 114 4.26 4.51 -4.78
C THR A 114 4.66 3.93 -6.13
N HIS A 115 4.60 4.74 -7.17
CA HIS A 115 5.29 4.49 -8.44
C HIS A 115 6.48 5.44 -8.48
N ALA A 116 7.69 4.93 -8.26
CA ALA A 116 8.89 5.74 -8.14
C ALA A 116 9.98 5.26 -9.10
N ALA A 117 10.16 5.98 -10.21
CA ALA A 117 11.27 5.74 -11.14
C ALA A 117 12.59 6.32 -10.59
N ASP A 118 12.51 7.42 -9.83
CA ASP A 118 13.65 8.14 -9.31
C ASP A 118 13.83 7.94 -7.81
N TRP A 119 15.04 7.56 -7.42
CA TRP A 119 15.45 7.35 -6.03
C TRP A 119 16.71 8.15 -5.73
N LYS A 120 16.73 8.83 -4.62
CA LYS A 120 17.89 9.59 -4.16
C LYS A 120 18.63 8.79 -3.09
N SER A 121 19.86 8.40 -3.41
CA SER A 121 20.75 7.76 -2.43
C SER A 121 21.18 8.78 -1.37
N VAL A 122 21.01 8.42 -0.12
CA VAL A 122 21.40 9.23 1.03
C VAL A 122 22.38 8.41 1.88
N PRO A 123 23.47 9.04 2.35
CA PRO A 123 24.38 8.37 3.28
C PRO A 123 23.62 7.81 4.50
N LEU A 124 23.86 6.57 4.85
CA LEU A 124 23.35 5.96 6.06
C LEU A 124 24.48 5.92 7.10
N PRO A 125 24.43 6.74 8.17
CA PRO A 125 25.47 6.76 9.18
C PRO A 125 25.63 5.39 9.84
N ASN A 126 26.85 5.00 10.18
CA ASN A 126 27.13 3.72 10.85
C ASN A 126 26.44 3.57 12.23
N SER A 127 25.97 4.69 12.81
CA SER A 127 25.17 4.70 14.04
C SER A 127 23.70 4.33 13.80
N VAL A 128 23.20 4.38 12.55
CA VAL A 128 21.83 4.03 12.18
C VAL A 128 21.81 2.57 11.76
N ARG A 129 21.53 1.69 12.72
CA ARG A 129 21.59 0.24 12.51
C ARG A 129 20.31 -0.50 12.87
N THR A 130 19.41 0.10 13.62
CA THR A 130 18.13 -0.51 14.02
C THR A 130 16.95 0.18 13.38
N LEU A 131 15.76 -0.43 13.44
CA LEU A 131 14.53 0.15 12.91
C LEU A 131 14.20 1.48 13.58
N GLU A 132 14.34 1.56 14.89
CA GLU A 132 14.08 2.77 15.67
C GLU A 132 15.06 3.90 15.31
N GLN A 133 16.35 3.55 15.11
CA GLN A 133 17.35 4.54 14.69
C GLN A 133 17.10 5.01 13.26
N LEU A 134 16.65 4.12 12.37
CA LEU A 134 16.26 4.49 11.01
C LEU A 134 15.04 5.41 11.02
N GLU A 135 13.98 5.06 11.76
CA GLU A 135 12.78 5.89 11.92
C GLU A 135 13.14 7.30 12.37
N ALA A 136 13.98 7.43 13.40
CA ALA A 136 14.44 8.72 13.92
C ALA A 136 15.31 9.51 12.92
N TYR A 137 16.04 8.83 12.03
CA TYR A 137 16.94 9.43 11.05
C TYR A 137 16.23 9.89 9.76
N LEU A 138 15.13 9.25 9.37
CA LEU A 138 14.44 9.51 8.10
C LEU A 138 14.09 10.99 7.84
N PRO A 139 13.57 11.78 8.81
CA PRO A 139 13.31 13.21 8.58
C PRO A 139 14.58 14.01 8.26
N GLU A 140 15.70 13.72 8.93
CA GLU A 140 16.99 14.37 8.64
C GLU A 140 17.50 13.97 7.24
N ALA A 141 17.40 12.69 6.89
CA ALA A 141 17.75 12.17 5.58
C ALA A 141 16.94 12.87 4.47
N ALA A 142 15.62 13.04 4.67
CA ALA A 142 14.74 13.75 3.72
C ALA A 142 15.17 15.21 3.53
N ARG A 143 15.39 15.96 4.61
CA ARG A 143 15.87 17.35 4.53
C ARG A 143 17.21 17.45 3.83
N SER A 144 18.16 16.57 4.15
CA SER A 144 19.48 16.55 3.53
C SER A 144 19.41 16.24 2.02
N ALA A 145 18.40 15.47 1.63
CA ALA A 145 18.06 15.16 0.25
C ALA A 145 17.28 16.28 -0.47
N GLY A 146 16.89 17.36 0.21
CA GLY A 146 16.04 18.41 -0.34
C GLY A 146 14.60 17.95 -0.59
N LEU A 147 14.12 16.95 0.17
CA LEU A 147 12.74 16.47 0.14
C LEU A 147 11.94 17.08 1.31
N ASP A 148 10.63 17.08 1.17
CA ASP A 148 9.71 17.50 2.23
C ASP A 148 9.61 16.40 3.28
N ASP A 149 10.11 16.63 4.48
CA ASP A 149 10.11 15.69 5.60
C ASP A 149 8.76 15.62 6.34
N SER A 150 7.84 16.53 6.04
CA SER A 150 6.46 16.50 6.57
C SER A 150 5.50 15.66 5.73
N ALA A 151 5.82 15.43 4.46
CA ALA A 151 5.00 14.62 3.57
C ALA A 151 5.24 13.12 3.77
N PRO A 152 4.24 12.26 3.48
CA PRO A 152 4.46 10.82 3.41
C PRO A 152 5.59 10.48 2.43
N MET A 153 6.51 9.62 2.84
CA MET A 153 7.72 9.32 2.10
C MET A 153 7.93 7.81 1.94
N ALA A 154 8.23 7.40 0.70
CA ALA A 154 8.69 6.04 0.43
C ALA A 154 10.22 5.97 0.58
N PHE A 155 10.72 4.89 1.17
CA PHE A 155 12.15 4.64 1.27
C PHE A 155 12.47 3.16 1.01
N ARG A 156 13.72 2.92 0.69
CA ARG A 156 14.28 1.57 0.56
C ARG A 156 15.59 1.50 1.35
N VAL A 157 15.84 0.33 1.95
CA VAL A 157 17.14 -0.01 2.52
C VAL A 157 17.64 -1.28 1.86
N GLU A 158 18.84 -1.23 1.31
CA GLU A 158 19.47 -2.36 0.63
C GLU A 158 20.81 -2.67 1.28
N GLY A 159 21.05 -3.90 1.60
CA GLY A 159 22.30 -4.32 2.23
C GLY A 159 22.17 -5.60 3.03
N GLU A 160 23.21 -5.90 3.79
CA GLU A 160 23.24 -7.04 4.68
C GLU A 160 22.66 -6.64 6.06
N VAL A 161 21.82 -7.52 6.62
CA VAL A 161 21.43 -7.47 8.03
C VAL A 161 22.25 -8.50 8.82
N GLN A 162 22.67 -8.14 10.02
CA GLN A 162 23.24 -9.10 10.98
C GLN A 162 22.14 -9.94 11.62
N SER A 163 20.97 -9.32 11.82
CA SER A 163 19.74 -9.98 12.27
C SER A 163 18.53 -9.22 11.77
N LEU A 164 17.42 -9.93 11.53
CA LEU A 164 16.14 -9.34 11.15
C LEU A 164 15.02 -10.15 11.80
N ALA A 165 14.20 -9.50 12.61
CA ALA A 165 12.98 -10.04 13.18
C ALA A 165 11.79 -9.61 12.31
N TYR A 166 10.88 -10.54 12.02
CA TYR A 166 9.73 -10.29 11.15
C TYR A 166 8.57 -11.18 11.52
N HIS A 167 7.40 -10.84 10.99
CA HIS A 167 6.26 -11.75 11.01
C HIS A 167 5.62 -11.88 9.61
N VAL A 168 4.86 -12.95 9.47
CA VAL A 168 3.93 -13.17 8.37
C VAL A 168 2.59 -13.52 9.00
N LEU A 169 1.52 -12.91 8.52
CA LEU A 169 0.18 -13.21 9.01
C LEU A 169 -0.26 -14.62 8.56
N SER A 170 -0.87 -15.35 9.47
CA SER A 170 -1.62 -16.57 9.19
C SER A 170 -3.11 -16.27 9.20
N PRO A 171 -3.96 -17.09 8.57
CA PRO A 171 -5.40 -16.90 8.65
C PRO A 171 -5.87 -16.76 10.11
N PRO A 172 -6.69 -15.75 10.44
CA PRO A 172 -7.22 -15.55 11.78
C PRO A 172 -8.20 -16.67 12.16
N GLU A 173 -8.35 -16.92 13.47
CA GLU A 173 -9.25 -17.97 13.98
C GLU A 173 -10.74 -17.66 13.73
N HIS A 174 -11.11 -16.37 13.68
CA HIS A 174 -12.48 -15.93 13.49
C HIS A 174 -12.65 -15.02 12.27
N THR A 175 -13.86 -14.97 11.72
CA THR A 175 -14.22 -14.07 10.63
C THR A 175 -15.55 -13.39 10.97
N PRO A 176 -15.60 -12.05 11.14
CA PRO A 176 -14.47 -11.11 11.09
C PRO A 176 -13.50 -11.32 12.28
N PRO A 177 -12.20 -11.06 12.10
CA PRO A 177 -11.22 -11.21 13.17
C PRO A 177 -11.35 -10.11 14.21
N THR A 178 -11.01 -10.44 15.45
CA THR A 178 -10.80 -9.48 16.52
C THR A 178 -9.34 -9.00 16.54
N PHE A 179 -9.05 -7.95 17.33
CA PHE A 179 -7.67 -7.54 17.58
C PHE A 179 -6.81 -8.67 18.17
N ALA A 180 -7.39 -9.46 19.09
CA ALA A 180 -6.68 -10.59 19.68
C ALA A 180 -6.37 -11.68 18.65
N ASP A 181 -7.26 -11.93 17.69
CA ASP A 181 -7.01 -12.86 16.58
C ASP A 181 -5.90 -12.34 15.68
N HIS A 182 -5.88 -11.03 15.39
CA HIS A 182 -4.79 -10.41 14.63
C HIS A 182 -3.43 -10.60 15.32
N GLU A 183 -3.33 -10.34 16.63
CA GLU A 183 -2.06 -10.53 17.35
C GLU A 183 -1.60 -11.99 17.35
N LYS A 184 -2.53 -12.95 17.48
CA LYS A 184 -2.23 -14.39 17.40
C LYS A 184 -1.83 -14.82 15.97
N SER A 185 -2.37 -14.16 14.94
CA SER A 185 -2.08 -14.49 13.54
C SER A 185 -0.66 -14.11 13.11
N LYS A 186 0.05 -13.28 13.88
CA LYS A 186 1.45 -12.90 13.63
C LYS A 186 2.41 -14.05 13.93
N ILE A 187 2.74 -14.82 12.92
CA ILE A 187 3.76 -15.88 13.06
C ILE A 187 5.12 -15.22 12.92
N ARG A 188 5.83 -15.13 14.05
CA ARG A 188 7.13 -14.44 14.16
C ARG A 188 8.28 -15.37 13.84
N SER A 189 9.31 -14.79 13.24
CA SER A 189 10.57 -15.47 12.94
C SER A 189 11.74 -14.49 12.90
N SER A 190 12.93 -15.00 12.74
CA SER A 190 14.13 -14.19 12.58
C SER A 190 15.08 -14.80 11.56
N LEU A 191 15.85 -13.94 10.90
CA LEU A 191 16.95 -14.30 10.02
C LEU A 191 18.27 -13.83 10.64
N ALA A 192 19.30 -14.65 10.50
CA ALA A 192 20.70 -14.26 10.74
C ALA A 192 21.26 -13.52 9.51
N ALA A 193 22.56 -13.32 9.43
CA ALA A 193 23.26 -12.61 8.37
C ALA A 193 22.69 -12.92 6.97
N GLN A 194 22.07 -11.91 6.34
CA GLN A 194 21.32 -12.06 5.08
C GLN A 194 21.31 -10.75 4.30
N THR A 195 21.46 -10.83 2.97
CA THR A 195 21.25 -9.67 2.10
C THR A 195 19.76 -9.49 1.86
N VAL A 196 19.26 -8.28 2.11
CA VAL A 196 17.84 -7.93 2.00
C VAL A 196 17.63 -6.66 1.19
N ARG A 197 16.44 -6.56 0.62
CA ARG A 197 15.84 -5.32 0.11
C ARG A 197 14.62 -5.02 0.97
N MET A 198 14.62 -3.88 1.63
CA MET A 198 13.47 -3.41 2.40
C MET A 198 12.77 -2.29 1.62
N VAL A 199 11.45 -2.31 1.65
CA VAL A 199 10.58 -1.22 1.19
C VAL A 199 9.82 -0.73 2.40
N GLY A 200 9.85 0.58 2.63
CA GLY A 200 9.17 1.21 3.74
C GLY A 200 8.50 2.52 3.37
N PHE A 201 7.55 2.90 4.21
CA PHE A 201 6.84 4.16 4.13
C PHE A 201 6.89 4.84 5.48
N HIS A 202 7.20 6.13 5.49
CA HIS A 202 7.26 6.96 6.67
C HIS A 202 6.17 8.03 6.62
N SER A 203 5.49 8.24 7.75
CA SER A 203 4.61 9.38 7.96
C SER A 203 4.23 9.54 9.42
N THR A 204 4.33 10.74 9.94
CA THR A 204 3.89 11.13 11.30
C THR A 204 2.36 11.28 11.40
N GLU A 205 1.67 11.44 10.26
CA GLU A 205 0.24 11.74 10.17
C GLU A 205 -0.65 10.50 9.93
N HIS A 206 -0.03 9.32 9.64
CA HIS A 206 -0.78 8.16 9.14
C HIS A 206 -0.66 6.91 10.04
N ARG A 207 -0.43 7.11 11.35
CA ARG A 207 -0.45 6.03 12.34
C ARG A 207 -1.83 5.36 12.40
N GLY A 208 -1.86 4.03 12.31
CA GLY A 208 -3.08 3.24 12.23
C GLY A 208 -3.82 3.33 10.89
N ILE A 209 -3.30 4.09 9.92
CA ILE A 209 -3.76 4.12 8.54
C ILE A 209 -2.89 3.20 7.70
N PHE A 210 -1.66 3.58 7.41
CA PHE A 210 -0.72 2.70 6.72
C PHE A 210 0.60 2.50 7.48
N THR A 211 0.86 3.22 8.57
CA THR A 211 1.91 2.89 9.54
C THR A 211 1.30 2.31 10.80
N PRO A 212 2.02 1.46 11.57
CA PRO A 212 1.53 0.92 12.83
C PRO A 212 1.15 2.03 13.82
N GLY A 213 0.19 1.74 14.73
CA GLY A 213 -0.28 2.75 15.68
C GLY A 213 0.79 3.34 16.60
N ALA A 214 1.91 2.64 16.80
CA ALA A 214 3.02 3.04 17.66
C ALA A 214 4.29 3.48 16.91
N SER A 215 4.26 3.52 15.57
CA SER A 215 5.44 3.81 14.74
C SER A 215 5.07 4.71 13.56
N ASP A 216 6.02 5.57 13.14
CA ASP A 216 5.89 6.38 11.95
C ASP A 216 6.36 5.67 10.68
N VAL A 217 6.86 4.43 10.80
CA VAL A 217 7.32 3.62 9.67
C VAL A 217 6.56 2.30 9.56
N HIS A 218 6.32 1.87 8.33
CA HIS A 218 5.84 0.54 7.98
C HIS A 218 6.84 -0.04 6.99
N VAL A 219 7.43 -1.17 7.31
CA VAL A 219 8.54 -1.76 6.54
C VAL A 219 8.29 -3.22 6.28
N HIS A 220 8.46 -3.63 5.02
CA HIS A 220 8.57 -5.02 4.63
C HIS A 220 9.94 -5.28 4.01
N PHE A 221 10.32 -6.55 3.98
CA PHE A 221 11.57 -6.98 3.35
C PHE A 221 11.35 -8.15 2.40
N VAL A 222 12.31 -8.35 1.51
CA VAL A 222 12.51 -9.56 0.74
C VAL A 222 14.01 -9.88 0.70
N THR A 223 14.38 -11.15 0.90
CA THR A 223 15.78 -11.58 0.76
C THR A 223 16.23 -11.59 -0.69
N ALA A 224 17.53 -11.47 -0.94
CA ALA A 224 18.07 -11.43 -2.30
C ALA A 224 17.73 -12.70 -3.12
N ASP A 225 17.59 -13.84 -2.47
CA ASP A 225 17.18 -15.12 -3.07
C ASP A 225 15.65 -15.32 -3.11
N GLU A 226 14.88 -14.31 -2.64
CA GLU A 226 13.40 -14.27 -2.58
C GLU A 226 12.77 -15.42 -1.76
N ARG A 227 13.54 -16.09 -0.92
CA ARG A 227 13.05 -17.22 -0.09
C ARG A 227 12.28 -16.76 1.14
N PHE A 228 12.54 -15.54 1.62
CA PHE A 228 11.87 -14.96 2.77
C PHE A 228 11.43 -13.52 2.47
N ALA A 229 10.24 -13.19 2.91
CA ALA A 229 9.67 -11.85 2.86
C ALA A 229 8.64 -11.72 3.98
N GLY A 230 8.32 -10.50 4.41
CA GLY A 230 7.31 -10.26 5.44
C GLY A 230 7.43 -8.87 6.08
N HIS A 231 6.62 -8.65 7.10
CA HIS A 231 6.60 -7.42 7.88
C HIS A 231 7.76 -7.38 8.87
N VAL A 232 8.56 -6.32 8.81
CA VAL A 232 9.73 -6.12 9.68
C VAL A 232 9.30 -5.66 11.06
N GLU A 233 9.71 -6.41 12.10
CA GLU A 233 9.54 -6.00 13.50
C GLU A 233 10.81 -5.34 14.06
N GLY A 234 11.97 -5.64 13.48
CA GLY A 234 13.25 -5.04 13.86
C GLY A 234 14.40 -5.66 13.10
N PHE A 235 15.51 -4.96 13.07
CA PHE A 235 16.74 -5.45 12.44
C PHE A 235 18.00 -4.86 13.09
N THR A 236 19.14 -5.47 12.78
CA THR A 236 20.47 -4.88 12.96
C THR A 236 21.17 -4.90 11.60
N LEU A 237 21.41 -3.72 11.01
CA LEU A 237 22.14 -3.59 9.74
C LEU A 237 23.63 -3.88 9.93
N ALA A 238 24.22 -4.54 8.95
CA ALA A 238 25.67 -4.53 8.77
C ALA A 238 26.13 -3.16 8.22
N PRO A 239 27.40 -2.78 8.41
CA PRO A 239 27.94 -1.56 7.79
C PRO A 239 27.84 -1.62 6.26
N GLY A 240 27.60 -0.47 5.62
CA GLY A 240 27.56 -0.36 4.15
C GLY A 240 26.18 -0.55 3.53
N ALA A 241 25.12 -0.64 4.31
CA ALA A 241 23.77 -0.60 3.79
C ALA A 241 23.46 0.78 3.14
N THR A 242 22.64 0.78 2.11
CA THR A 242 22.26 1.98 1.35
C THR A 242 20.82 2.37 1.68
N LEU A 243 20.62 3.66 1.98
CA LEU A 243 19.29 4.27 2.08
C LEU A 243 18.96 5.01 0.78
N LEU A 244 17.77 4.74 0.25
CA LEU A 244 17.24 5.35 -0.95
C LEU A 244 15.88 5.98 -0.61
N LEU A 245 15.68 7.25 -0.94
CA LEU A 245 14.43 7.98 -0.75
C LEU A 245 13.74 8.18 -2.10
N GLY A 246 12.44 7.87 -2.18
CA GLY A 246 11.63 8.10 -3.37
C GLY A 246 11.49 9.60 -3.65
N VAL A 247 11.65 10.01 -4.90
CA VAL A 247 11.59 11.42 -5.30
C VAL A 247 10.23 11.72 -5.92
N PRO A 248 9.36 12.51 -5.25
CA PRO A 248 8.10 12.94 -5.85
C PRO A 248 8.35 13.87 -7.04
N LYS A 249 7.78 13.55 -8.20
CA LYS A 249 7.75 14.46 -9.34
C LYS A 249 6.62 15.48 -9.14
N ARG A 250 6.94 16.75 -9.33
CA ARG A 250 5.97 17.86 -9.28
C ARG A 250 5.20 17.98 -10.59
#